data_94557dbf20fa1fbee78b670fab43dafc
#
_entry.id   94557dbf20fa1fbee78b670fab43dafc
#
_cell.length_a   1.000
_cell.length_b   1.000
_cell.length_c   1.000
_cell.angle_alpha   90.00
_cell.angle_beta   90.00
_cell.angle_gamma   90.00
#
_symmetry.space_group_name_H-M   'P 1'
#
loop_
_entity.id
_entity.type
_entity.pdbx_description
1 polymer ?
#
loop_
_entity_poly.entity_id
_entity_poly.type
_entity_poly.pdbx_seq_one_letter_code
_entity_poly.pdbx_strand_id
1 'polypeptide(L)'
;MRPSLRRPSAARGFAYKAAQSLTRPRMEEFVLVRHGESEGNIAFNRSVAGDHSLYSGAFLERHSSFWRLSDRGREQAAATGEWMRAHMDVNFDAHFSSEYLRAMETAALLELPSARWRPEVMLRERDWGEYDLASQEERRNAFEQYEARRRRESLFWAPPGGESLAQVVQRIDNVLLYCNRRFGGQRVIFVCHGELMWAFRLRLERFSGLVYREMQADPRPGERINNCQVITYSRRDPETGALENDFRFMRSLCPWDPSASYTGWRRLDRGSTL
;
A
#
# COMPACT_ATOMS: atom_id res chain seq x y z
N MET A 1 -68.17 34.74 -33.96
CA MET A 1 -66.90 35.29 -33.40
C MET A 1 -66.24 34.20 -32.56
N ARG A 2 -65.13 33.65 -33.00
CA ARG A 2 -64.34 32.68 -32.26
C ARG A 2 -63.11 33.40 -31.66
N PRO A 3 -62.77 33.23 -30.41
CA PRO A 3 -61.57 33.85 -29.84
C PRO A 3 -60.35 33.06 -30.29
N SER A 4 -59.33 33.79 -30.74
CA SER A 4 -58.02 33.29 -31.17
C SER A 4 -57.19 32.86 -29.93
N LEU A 5 -56.84 31.59 -29.89
CA LEU A 5 -55.87 31.09 -28.96
C LEU A 5 -54.45 31.57 -29.34
N ARG A 6 -53.90 32.48 -28.57
CA ARG A 6 -52.51 32.87 -28.65
C ARG A 6 -51.64 31.68 -28.20
N ARG A 7 -50.72 31.25 -29.04
CA ARG A 7 -49.65 30.32 -28.68
C ARG A 7 -48.67 31.04 -27.74
N PRO A 8 -48.27 30.44 -26.62
CA PRO A 8 -47.18 30.95 -25.84
C PRO A 8 -45.88 30.68 -26.60
N SER A 9 -45.13 31.75 -26.85
CA SER A 9 -43.82 31.75 -27.43
C SER A 9 -42.76 31.28 -26.42
N ALA A 10 -41.69 30.75 -26.98
CA ALA A 10 -40.42 30.52 -26.35
C ALA A 10 -40.32 29.36 -25.34
N ALA A 11 -40.17 28.18 -25.88
CA ALA A 11 -39.32 27.19 -25.25
C ALA A 11 -37.94 27.83 -24.97
N ARG A 12 -37.71 28.21 -23.72
CA ARG A 12 -36.36 28.49 -23.23
C ARG A 12 -35.62 27.16 -23.38
N GLY A 13 -34.77 27.06 -24.38
CA GLY A 13 -33.80 26.00 -24.48
C GLY A 13 -32.98 26.00 -23.20
N PHE A 14 -33.25 25.06 -22.32
CA PHE A 14 -32.25 24.64 -21.35
C PHE A 14 -31.06 24.14 -22.18
N ALA A 15 -30.12 25.05 -22.45
CA ALA A 15 -28.81 24.63 -22.86
C ALA A 15 -28.31 23.73 -21.71
N TYR A 16 -28.39 22.44 -21.93
CA TYR A 16 -27.65 21.45 -21.16
C TYR A 16 -26.18 21.84 -21.40
N LYS A 17 -25.64 22.70 -20.53
CA LYS A 17 -24.20 22.84 -20.41
C LYS A 17 -23.74 21.41 -20.20
N ALA A 18 -23.11 20.84 -21.22
CA ALA A 18 -22.45 19.55 -21.12
C ALA A 18 -21.76 19.57 -19.78
N ALA A 19 -22.20 18.67 -18.89
CA ALA A 19 -21.60 18.53 -17.59
C ALA A 19 -20.12 18.29 -17.90
N GLN A 20 -19.29 19.34 -17.70
CA GLN A 20 -17.88 19.14 -17.60
C GLN A 20 -17.75 17.98 -16.66
N SER A 21 -17.23 16.87 -17.14
CA SER A 21 -17.04 15.64 -16.39
C SER A 21 -16.49 16.04 -15.03
N LEU A 22 -17.35 16.00 -14.01
CA LEU A 22 -16.98 16.21 -12.62
C LEU A 22 -16.20 14.99 -12.15
N THR A 23 -15.19 14.59 -12.90
CA THR A 23 -14.16 13.71 -12.38
C THR A 23 -13.41 14.53 -11.35
N ARG A 24 -13.83 14.36 -10.09
CA ARG A 24 -13.08 14.94 -8.98
C ARG A 24 -11.62 14.57 -9.18
N PRO A 25 -10.71 15.54 -9.07
CA PRO A 25 -9.30 15.25 -9.28
C PRO A 25 -8.89 14.13 -8.32
N ARG A 26 -8.14 13.15 -8.82
CA ARG A 26 -7.52 12.12 -7.99
C ARG A 26 -6.40 12.77 -7.16
N MET A 27 -5.94 12.12 -6.10
CA MET A 27 -4.70 12.51 -5.43
C MET A 27 -3.62 12.77 -6.48
N GLU A 28 -2.78 13.76 -6.28
CA GLU A 28 -1.66 14.03 -7.18
C GLU A 28 -0.55 13.01 -6.98
N GLU A 29 -0.23 12.75 -5.73
CA GLU A 29 0.82 11.83 -5.31
C GLU A 29 0.43 11.11 -4.03
N PHE A 30 0.88 9.89 -3.87
CA PHE A 30 0.90 9.26 -2.57
C PHE A 30 2.15 8.42 -2.34
N VAL A 31 2.53 8.34 -1.08
CA VAL A 31 3.72 7.63 -0.63
C VAL A 31 3.30 6.50 0.30
N LEU A 32 3.83 5.30 0.04
CA LEU A 32 3.71 4.15 0.92
C LEU A 32 5.04 3.94 1.64
N VAL A 33 5.01 3.73 2.95
CA VAL A 33 6.18 3.37 3.75
C VAL A 33 5.86 2.07 4.47
N ARG A 34 6.66 1.02 4.26
CA ARG A 34 6.56 -0.20 5.07
C ARG A 34 7.11 0.09 6.46
N HIS A 35 6.50 -0.50 7.49
CA HIS A 35 7.05 -0.42 8.85
C HIS A 35 8.48 -0.98 8.93
N GLY A 36 9.28 -0.51 9.91
CA GLY A 36 10.60 -1.03 10.23
C GLY A 36 10.57 -2.48 10.71
N GLU A 37 11.73 -3.12 10.88
CA GLU A 37 11.80 -4.49 11.39
C GLU A 37 11.05 -4.63 12.72
N SER A 38 10.27 -5.69 12.86
CA SER A 38 9.41 -5.94 14.03
C SER A 38 9.67 -7.29 14.67
N GLU A 39 9.15 -7.49 15.89
CA GLU A 39 9.17 -8.78 16.58
C GLU A 39 8.71 -9.93 15.67
N GLY A 40 7.62 -9.71 14.92
CA GLY A 40 7.12 -10.72 13.98
C GLY A 40 8.08 -10.99 12.82
N ASN A 41 8.80 -9.97 12.30
CA ASN A 41 9.82 -10.18 11.27
C ASN A 41 10.98 -11.01 11.80
N ILE A 42 11.43 -10.74 13.03
CA ILE A 42 12.51 -11.50 13.67
C ILE A 42 12.08 -12.96 13.86
N ALA A 43 10.90 -13.19 14.43
CA ALA A 43 10.38 -14.53 14.64
C ALA A 43 10.26 -15.32 13.34
N PHE A 44 9.70 -14.69 12.29
CA PHE A 44 9.60 -15.30 10.97
C PHE A 44 10.96 -15.65 10.37
N ASN A 45 11.90 -14.71 10.35
CA ASN A 45 13.23 -14.90 9.74
C ASN A 45 14.03 -15.99 10.47
N ARG A 46 13.99 -16.03 11.82
CA ARG A 46 14.60 -17.11 12.60
C ARG A 46 13.96 -18.45 12.28
N SER A 47 12.64 -18.50 12.20
CA SER A 47 11.92 -19.73 11.88
C SER A 47 12.25 -20.26 10.48
N VAL A 48 12.44 -19.36 9.50
CA VAL A 48 12.93 -19.75 8.17
C VAL A 48 14.33 -20.38 8.23
N ALA A 49 15.18 -19.87 9.14
CA ALA A 49 16.52 -20.40 9.40
C ALA A 49 16.54 -21.66 10.30
N GLY A 50 15.37 -22.16 10.76
CA GLY A 50 15.23 -23.35 11.59
C GLY A 50 15.19 -23.09 13.09
N ASP A 51 15.24 -21.84 13.55
CA ASP A 51 15.08 -21.47 14.95
C ASP A 51 13.65 -21.02 15.22
N HIS A 52 12.85 -21.89 15.83
CA HIS A 52 11.44 -21.67 16.15
C HIS A 52 11.21 -21.18 17.58
N SER A 53 12.26 -20.90 18.35
CA SER A 53 12.20 -20.63 19.80
C SER A 53 11.35 -19.40 20.16
N LEU A 54 11.21 -18.44 19.25
CA LEU A 54 10.38 -17.24 19.45
C LEU A 54 8.87 -17.50 19.33
N TYR A 55 8.46 -18.61 18.70
CA TYR A 55 7.05 -19.00 18.64
C TYR A 55 6.64 -19.70 19.94
N SER A 56 6.64 -18.96 21.04
CA SER A 56 6.32 -19.48 22.37
C SER A 56 5.83 -18.37 23.32
N GLY A 57 5.17 -18.77 24.41
CA GLY A 57 4.78 -17.90 25.54
C GLY A 57 4.11 -16.60 25.09
N ALA A 58 4.56 -15.50 25.63
CA ALA A 58 3.97 -14.16 25.40
C ALA A 58 3.89 -13.73 23.93
N PHE A 59 4.71 -14.29 23.02
CA PHE A 59 4.61 -13.99 21.59
C PHE A 59 3.31 -14.57 21.01
N LEU A 60 2.95 -15.79 21.35
CA LEU A 60 1.75 -16.47 20.88
C LEU A 60 0.46 -15.96 21.56
N GLU A 61 0.58 -15.40 22.77
CA GLU A 61 -0.57 -14.85 23.50
C GLU A 61 -1.01 -13.47 22.99
N ARG A 62 -0.20 -12.82 22.17
CA ARG A 62 -0.48 -11.48 21.65
C ARG A 62 -0.91 -11.54 20.18
N HIS A 63 -1.99 -10.84 19.85
CA HIS A 63 -2.36 -10.61 18.45
C HIS A 63 -1.25 -9.88 17.72
N SER A 64 -1.01 -10.20 16.44
CA SER A 64 0.06 -9.64 15.62
C SER A 64 0.03 -8.10 15.47
N SER A 65 -1.10 -7.47 15.75
CA SER A 65 -1.22 -6.00 15.80
C SER A 65 -0.41 -5.36 16.94
N PHE A 66 -0.10 -6.08 17.99
CA PHE A 66 0.67 -5.61 19.15
C PHE A 66 2.18 -5.86 19.03
N TRP A 67 2.64 -6.52 17.98
CA TRP A 67 4.08 -6.67 17.75
C TRP A 67 4.72 -5.33 17.44
N ARG A 68 5.79 -5.04 18.19
CA ARG A 68 6.49 -3.76 18.14
C ARG A 68 7.68 -3.79 17.21
N LEU A 69 8.27 -2.62 16.96
CA LEU A 69 9.55 -2.53 16.28
C LEU A 69 10.67 -3.12 17.14
N SER A 70 11.64 -3.80 16.48
CA SER A 70 12.94 -4.08 17.06
C SER A 70 13.77 -2.79 17.17
N ASP A 71 14.89 -2.84 17.89
CA ASP A 71 15.82 -1.70 17.94
C ASP A 71 16.32 -1.36 16.53
N ARG A 72 16.68 -2.37 15.73
CA ARG A 72 17.01 -2.18 14.32
C ARG A 72 15.87 -1.55 13.52
N GLY A 73 14.63 -1.95 13.76
CA GLY A 73 13.47 -1.37 13.10
C GLY A 73 13.27 0.10 13.43
N ARG A 74 13.60 0.52 14.66
CA ARG A 74 13.58 1.93 15.08
C ARG A 74 14.67 2.74 14.35
N GLU A 75 15.88 2.19 14.26
CA GLU A 75 16.99 2.80 13.51
C GLU A 75 16.64 2.96 12.02
N GLN A 76 16.06 1.91 11.41
CA GLN A 76 15.58 1.97 10.03
C GLN A 76 14.54 3.07 9.81
N ALA A 77 13.58 3.20 10.71
CA ALA A 77 12.53 4.21 10.62
C ALA A 77 13.11 5.64 10.77
N ALA A 78 14.00 5.85 11.74
CA ALA A 78 14.65 7.14 11.95
C ALA A 78 15.50 7.56 10.74
N ALA A 79 16.35 6.65 10.23
CA ALA A 79 17.18 6.89 9.04
C ALA A 79 16.31 7.18 7.79
N THR A 80 15.18 6.49 7.66
CA THR A 80 14.22 6.73 6.57
C THR A 80 13.60 8.12 6.68
N GLY A 81 13.21 8.53 7.86
CA GLY A 81 12.66 9.86 8.09
C GLY A 81 13.67 10.97 7.82
N GLU A 82 14.91 10.81 8.27
CA GLU A 82 16.02 11.74 7.98
C GLU A 82 16.24 11.88 6.47
N TRP A 83 16.35 10.74 5.77
CA TRP A 83 16.52 10.73 4.33
C TRP A 83 15.33 11.41 3.61
N MET A 84 14.10 11.13 4.02
CA MET A 84 12.91 11.75 3.42
C MET A 84 12.95 13.27 3.56
N ARG A 85 13.27 13.79 4.77
CA ARG A 85 13.36 15.23 5.02
C ARG A 85 14.47 15.91 4.18
N ALA A 86 15.55 15.18 3.87
CA ALA A 86 16.66 15.71 3.09
C ALA A 86 16.45 15.64 1.56
N HIS A 87 15.65 14.67 1.06
CA HIS A 87 15.63 14.32 -0.38
C HIS A 87 14.24 14.32 -1.01
N MET A 88 13.18 14.56 -0.25
CA MET A 88 11.80 14.61 -0.75
C MET A 88 11.11 15.88 -0.26
N ASP A 89 10.10 16.31 -1.01
CA ASP A 89 9.12 17.22 -0.43
C ASP A 89 8.24 16.41 0.55
N VAL A 90 8.36 16.71 1.83
CA VAL A 90 7.66 16.03 2.92
C VAL A 90 6.39 16.77 3.39
N ASN A 91 5.95 17.78 2.65
CA ASN A 91 4.71 18.48 2.92
C ASN A 91 3.52 17.68 2.39
N PHE A 92 3.03 16.75 3.18
CA PHE A 92 1.84 15.97 2.86
C PHE A 92 0.58 16.61 3.44
N ASP A 93 -0.51 16.59 2.69
CA ASP A 93 -1.82 17.11 3.10
C ASP A 93 -2.55 16.17 4.07
N ALA A 94 -2.22 14.87 4.02
CA ALA A 94 -2.77 13.89 4.94
C ALA A 94 -1.76 12.76 5.24
N HIS A 95 -1.80 12.30 6.50
CA HIS A 95 -0.90 11.30 7.04
C HIS A 95 -1.73 10.18 7.66
N PHE A 96 -1.57 8.96 7.17
CA PHE A 96 -2.25 7.79 7.67
C PHE A 96 -1.25 6.71 8.07
N SER A 97 -1.53 5.99 9.15
CA SER A 97 -0.81 4.78 9.51
C SER A 97 -1.78 3.62 9.71
N SER A 98 -1.33 2.41 9.48
CA SER A 98 -2.01 1.25 10.05
C SER A 98 -2.10 1.43 11.56
N GLU A 99 -3.15 0.88 12.16
CA GLU A 99 -3.34 0.83 13.62
C GLU A 99 -2.39 -0.14 14.33
N TYR A 100 -1.65 -0.99 13.60
CA TYR A 100 -0.69 -1.92 14.17
C TYR A 100 0.50 -1.18 14.78
N LEU A 101 0.91 -1.55 16.01
CA LEU A 101 1.93 -0.81 16.78
C LEU A 101 3.21 -0.54 15.97
N ARG A 102 3.75 -1.53 15.28
CA ARG A 102 4.96 -1.38 14.46
C ARG A 102 4.83 -0.30 13.37
N ALA A 103 3.63 -0.12 12.81
CA ALA A 103 3.38 0.92 11.80
C ALA A 103 3.23 2.29 12.46
N MET A 104 2.55 2.38 13.60
CA MET A 104 2.42 3.62 14.36
C MET A 104 3.77 4.09 14.91
N GLU A 105 4.60 3.17 15.43
CA GLU A 105 5.96 3.48 15.88
C GLU A 105 6.84 3.95 14.73
N THR A 106 6.75 3.31 13.56
CA THR A 106 7.46 3.77 12.36
C THR A 106 7.01 5.18 11.98
N ALA A 107 5.70 5.42 11.91
CA ALA A 107 5.14 6.73 11.57
C ALA A 107 5.65 7.84 12.50
N ALA A 108 5.72 7.58 13.79
CA ALA A 108 6.24 8.53 14.78
C ALA A 108 7.74 8.81 14.55
N LEU A 109 8.54 7.77 14.28
CA LEU A 109 9.99 7.86 14.10
C LEU A 109 10.41 8.48 12.76
N LEU A 110 9.51 8.59 11.77
CA LEU A 110 9.78 9.37 10.55
C LEU A 110 9.98 10.87 10.85
N GLU A 111 9.44 11.39 11.95
CA GLU A 111 9.56 12.79 12.37
C GLU A 111 9.29 13.80 11.26
N LEU A 112 8.26 13.53 10.45
CA LEU A 112 7.90 14.43 9.34
C LEU A 112 7.32 15.73 9.86
N PRO A 113 7.72 16.90 9.32
CA PRO A 113 7.21 18.19 9.73
C PRO A 113 5.68 18.27 9.66
N SER A 114 5.06 18.81 10.70
CA SER A 114 3.61 19.01 10.76
C SER A 114 2.76 17.75 10.61
N ALA A 115 3.34 16.55 10.68
CA ALA A 115 2.62 15.30 10.53
C ALA A 115 1.56 15.13 11.64
N ARG A 116 0.34 14.83 11.21
CA ARG A 116 -0.77 14.44 12.08
C ARG A 116 -1.28 13.08 11.65
N TRP A 117 -0.67 12.04 12.21
CA TRP A 117 -0.98 10.69 11.87
C TRP A 117 -2.38 10.27 12.33
N ARG A 118 -3.12 9.65 11.41
CA ARG A 118 -4.46 9.11 11.64
C ARG A 118 -4.38 7.60 11.47
N PRO A 119 -4.69 6.82 12.52
CA PRO A 119 -4.83 5.37 12.39
C PRO A 119 -5.96 5.03 11.40
N GLU A 120 -5.71 4.09 10.52
CA GLU A 120 -6.66 3.64 9.50
C GLU A 120 -6.68 2.11 9.46
N VAL A 121 -7.78 1.50 9.87
CA VAL A 121 -7.96 0.05 9.96
C VAL A 121 -7.79 -0.65 8.61
N MET A 122 -8.17 0.01 7.52
CA MET A 122 -8.03 -0.56 6.18
C MET A 122 -6.56 -0.68 5.73
N LEU A 123 -5.63 -0.03 6.43
CA LEU A 123 -4.18 -0.14 6.21
C LEU A 123 -3.52 -1.28 6.99
N ARG A 124 -4.28 -2.08 7.77
CA ARG A 124 -3.73 -3.23 8.49
C ARG A 124 -3.07 -4.23 7.54
N GLU A 125 -2.15 -5.04 8.05
CA GLU A 125 -1.52 -6.10 7.26
C GLU A 125 -2.59 -7.08 6.75
N ARG A 126 -2.23 -7.87 5.74
CA ARG A 126 -3.01 -9.04 5.37
C ARG A 126 -3.17 -9.94 6.58
N ASP A 127 -4.40 -10.32 6.85
CA ASP A 127 -4.66 -11.28 7.92
C ASP A 127 -4.17 -12.67 7.50
N TRP A 128 -3.18 -13.18 8.22
CA TRP A 128 -2.63 -14.49 7.96
C TRP A 128 -3.35 -15.60 8.75
N GLY A 129 -4.37 -15.24 9.55
CA GLY A 129 -5.16 -16.17 10.33
C GLY A 129 -4.29 -17.06 11.20
N GLU A 130 -4.49 -18.38 11.14
CA GLU A 130 -3.70 -19.34 11.92
C GLU A 130 -2.19 -19.32 11.56
N TYR A 131 -1.83 -18.79 10.40
CA TYR A 131 -0.42 -18.68 10.02
C TYR A 131 0.34 -17.56 10.75
N ASP A 132 -0.33 -16.57 11.32
CA ASP A 132 0.35 -15.50 12.05
C ASP A 132 1.15 -16.04 13.25
N LEU A 133 0.58 -17.04 13.92
CA LEU A 133 1.18 -17.63 15.12
C LEU A 133 1.86 -18.99 14.86
N ALA A 134 1.94 -19.43 13.60
CA ALA A 134 2.56 -20.69 13.24
C ALA A 134 4.00 -20.51 12.76
N SER A 135 4.92 -21.29 13.31
CA SER A 135 6.29 -21.41 12.83
C SER A 135 6.33 -21.96 11.39
N GLN A 136 7.46 -21.82 10.71
CA GLN A 136 7.64 -22.40 9.37
C GLN A 136 7.56 -23.94 9.37
N GLU A 137 7.95 -24.56 10.47
CA GLU A 137 7.82 -26.01 10.63
C GLU A 137 6.35 -26.43 10.75
N GLU A 138 5.59 -25.76 11.61
CA GLU A 138 4.16 -26.00 11.78
C GLU A 138 3.40 -25.75 10.48
N ARG A 139 3.72 -24.67 9.74
CA ARG A 139 3.11 -24.40 8.44
C ARG A 139 3.37 -25.53 7.43
N ARG A 140 4.59 -26.08 7.39
CA ARG A 140 4.93 -27.22 6.51
C ARG A 140 4.20 -28.48 6.91
N ASN A 141 4.14 -28.79 8.20
CA ASN A 141 3.62 -30.06 8.70
C ASN A 141 2.09 -30.08 8.78
N ALA A 142 1.50 -29.02 9.35
CA ALA A 142 0.05 -28.96 9.55
C ALA A 142 -0.71 -28.48 8.29
N PHE A 143 -0.05 -27.74 7.42
CA PHE A 143 -0.71 -27.04 6.31
C PHE A 143 -0.17 -27.40 4.92
N GLU A 144 0.46 -28.56 4.74
CA GLU A 144 1.02 -28.97 3.44
C GLU A 144 0.01 -28.85 2.28
N GLN A 145 -1.21 -29.31 2.50
CA GLN A 145 -2.29 -29.20 1.50
C GLN A 145 -2.63 -27.72 1.18
N TYR A 146 -2.51 -26.82 2.15
CA TYR A 146 -2.76 -25.40 1.96
C TYR A 146 -1.64 -24.74 1.17
N GLU A 147 -0.39 -25.16 1.35
CA GLU A 147 0.75 -24.67 0.57
C GLU A 147 0.63 -25.09 -0.91
N ALA A 148 0.14 -26.30 -1.20
CA ALA A 148 -0.16 -26.71 -2.56
C ALA A 148 -1.26 -25.85 -3.20
N ARG A 149 -2.31 -25.53 -2.45
CA ARG A 149 -3.37 -24.61 -2.88
C ARG A 149 -2.85 -23.19 -3.09
N ARG A 150 -2.04 -22.67 -2.17
CA ARG A 150 -1.42 -21.36 -2.28
C ARG A 150 -0.65 -21.18 -3.58
N ARG A 151 0.13 -22.19 -3.99
CA ARG A 151 0.85 -22.18 -5.28
C ARG A 151 -0.09 -22.17 -6.49
N ARG A 152 -1.22 -22.87 -6.40
CA ARG A 152 -2.18 -22.98 -7.50
C ARG A 152 -3.12 -21.76 -7.59
N GLU A 153 -3.64 -21.30 -6.46
CA GLU A 153 -4.70 -20.30 -6.38
C GLU A 153 -4.17 -18.87 -6.28
N SER A 154 -2.87 -18.69 -5.96
CA SER A 154 -2.17 -17.39 -5.95
C SER A 154 -2.95 -16.28 -5.21
N LEU A 155 -3.55 -15.34 -5.95
CA LEU A 155 -4.25 -14.18 -5.39
C LEU A 155 -5.51 -14.53 -4.58
N PHE A 156 -6.15 -15.65 -4.90
CA PHE A 156 -7.43 -16.05 -4.30
C PHE A 156 -7.27 -16.97 -3.08
N TRP A 157 -6.07 -17.50 -2.87
CA TRP A 157 -5.81 -18.31 -1.69
C TRP A 157 -5.82 -17.46 -0.43
N ALA A 158 -6.50 -17.96 0.61
CA ALA A 158 -6.46 -17.43 1.96
C ALA A 158 -5.97 -18.48 2.93
N PRO A 159 -5.15 -18.12 3.93
CA PRO A 159 -4.85 -19.04 5.04
C PRO A 159 -6.12 -19.29 5.86
N PRO A 160 -6.19 -20.39 6.63
CA PRO A 160 -7.32 -20.63 7.52
C PRO A 160 -7.56 -19.44 8.46
N GLY A 161 -8.80 -18.93 8.48
CA GLY A 161 -9.17 -17.77 9.28
C GLY A 161 -8.64 -16.42 8.81
N GLY A 162 -7.90 -16.37 7.68
CA GLY A 162 -7.27 -15.15 7.18
C GLY A 162 -7.83 -14.61 5.88
N GLU A 163 -7.14 -13.63 5.28
CA GLU A 163 -7.52 -12.95 4.05
C GLU A 163 -6.77 -13.50 2.82
N SER A 164 -7.44 -13.58 1.68
CA SER A 164 -6.78 -13.68 0.38
C SER A 164 -6.21 -12.31 -0.04
N LEU A 165 -5.20 -12.31 -0.93
CA LEU A 165 -4.67 -11.05 -1.46
C LEU A 165 -5.72 -10.29 -2.27
N ALA A 166 -6.66 -10.99 -2.92
CA ALA A 166 -7.80 -10.38 -3.61
C ALA A 166 -8.70 -9.58 -2.65
N GLN A 167 -8.94 -10.07 -1.43
CA GLN A 167 -9.68 -9.32 -0.40
C GLN A 167 -8.89 -8.09 0.08
N VAL A 168 -7.58 -8.21 0.21
CA VAL A 168 -6.72 -7.05 0.52
C VAL A 168 -6.82 -5.98 -0.58
N VAL A 169 -6.81 -6.37 -1.86
CA VAL A 169 -7.01 -5.44 -3.00
C VAL A 169 -8.35 -4.72 -2.90
N GLN A 170 -9.42 -5.40 -2.50
CA GLN A 170 -10.73 -4.75 -2.29
C GLN A 170 -10.69 -3.70 -1.18
N ARG A 171 -9.95 -3.95 -0.08
CA ARG A 171 -9.75 -2.94 0.98
C ARG A 171 -9.02 -1.71 0.45
N ILE A 172 -8.01 -1.93 -0.38
CA ILE A 172 -7.21 -0.85 -1.00
C ILE A 172 -8.07 -0.02 -1.95
N ASP A 173 -8.95 -0.63 -2.73
CA ASP A 173 -9.86 0.13 -3.60
C ASP A 173 -10.74 1.10 -2.78
N ASN A 174 -11.18 0.71 -1.58
CA ASN A 174 -11.92 1.59 -0.68
C ASN A 174 -11.04 2.75 -0.16
N VAL A 175 -9.80 2.47 0.24
CA VAL A 175 -8.84 3.50 0.67
C VAL A 175 -8.57 4.50 -0.47
N LEU A 176 -8.27 4.00 -1.66
CA LEU A 176 -8.02 4.84 -2.84
C LEU A 176 -9.25 5.69 -3.21
N LEU A 177 -10.44 5.10 -3.15
CA LEU A 177 -11.68 5.81 -3.44
C LEU A 177 -11.94 6.94 -2.43
N TYR A 178 -11.78 6.64 -1.13
CA TYR A 178 -11.89 7.63 -0.07
C TYR A 178 -10.88 8.77 -0.27
N CYS A 179 -9.61 8.43 -0.44
CA CYS A 179 -8.55 9.42 -0.56
C CYS A 179 -8.68 10.26 -1.84
N ASN A 180 -9.03 9.66 -2.97
CA ASN A 180 -9.29 10.41 -4.20
C ASN A 180 -10.45 11.40 -4.05
N ARG A 181 -11.50 11.04 -3.32
CA ARG A 181 -12.64 11.93 -3.05
C ARG A 181 -12.29 13.07 -2.10
N ARG A 182 -11.46 12.79 -1.11
CA ARG A 182 -11.18 13.72 0.00
C ARG A 182 -9.96 14.59 -0.25
N PHE A 183 -8.97 14.06 -0.94
CA PHE A 183 -7.65 14.67 -1.14
C PHE A 183 -7.29 14.81 -2.63
N GLY A 184 -8.29 15.10 -3.47
CA GLY A 184 -8.06 15.32 -4.90
C GLY A 184 -7.08 16.47 -5.15
N GLY A 185 -6.06 16.23 -5.98
CA GLY A 185 -4.98 17.19 -6.25
C GLY A 185 -3.96 17.37 -5.13
N GLN A 186 -4.06 16.57 -4.06
CA GLN A 186 -3.23 16.64 -2.86
C GLN A 186 -2.29 15.44 -2.75
N ARG A 187 -1.35 15.53 -1.81
CA ARG A 187 -0.32 14.53 -1.54
C ARG A 187 -0.61 13.83 -0.21
N VAL A 188 -0.57 12.50 -0.21
CA VAL A 188 -0.93 11.68 0.95
C VAL A 188 0.18 10.69 1.25
N ILE A 189 0.47 10.44 2.53
CA ILE A 189 1.42 9.41 2.97
C ILE A 189 0.71 8.35 3.82
N PHE A 190 1.12 7.09 3.60
CA PHE A 190 0.65 5.94 4.33
C PHE A 190 1.83 5.16 4.91
N VAL A 191 1.78 4.86 6.21
CA VAL A 191 2.69 3.88 6.83
C VAL A 191 1.92 2.57 7.03
N CYS A 192 2.40 1.49 6.42
CA CYS A 192 1.66 0.24 6.34
C CYS A 192 2.59 -0.99 6.28
N HIS A 193 2.22 -2.05 5.56
CA HIS A 193 2.80 -3.38 5.66
C HIS A 193 3.18 -3.96 4.30
N GLY A 194 3.96 -5.04 4.32
CA GLY A 194 4.52 -5.64 3.12
C GLY A 194 3.49 -6.19 2.14
N GLU A 195 2.59 -7.06 2.60
CA GLU A 195 1.56 -7.66 1.72
C GLU A 195 0.54 -6.61 1.26
N LEU A 196 0.22 -5.64 2.12
CA LEU A 196 -0.63 -4.52 1.72
C LEU A 196 0.02 -3.70 0.60
N MET A 197 1.32 -3.42 0.67
CA MET A 197 2.05 -2.71 -0.38
C MET A 197 2.10 -3.51 -1.69
N TRP A 198 2.23 -4.85 -1.61
CA TRP A 198 2.10 -5.71 -2.79
C TRP A 198 0.70 -5.61 -3.41
N ALA A 199 -0.35 -5.53 -2.60
CA ALA A 199 -1.70 -5.36 -3.11
C ALA A 199 -1.90 -3.98 -3.78
N PHE A 200 -1.29 -2.91 -3.26
CA PHE A 200 -1.23 -1.61 -3.96
C PHE A 200 -0.52 -1.73 -5.31
N ARG A 201 0.61 -2.43 -5.36
CA ARG A 201 1.33 -2.67 -6.61
C ARG A 201 0.48 -3.43 -7.63
N LEU A 202 -0.14 -4.56 -7.21
CA LEU A 202 -1.08 -5.31 -8.05
C LEU A 202 -2.16 -4.42 -8.66
N ARG A 203 -2.75 -3.57 -7.84
CA ARG A 203 -3.88 -2.72 -8.24
C ARG A 203 -3.46 -1.60 -9.19
N LEU A 204 -2.35 -0.93 -8.91
CA LEU A 204 -1.89 0.26 -9.62
C LEU A 204 -1.03 -0.07 -10.83
N GLU A 205 -0.18 -1.08 -10.73
CA GLU A 205 0.70 -1.54 -11.79
C GLU A 205 0.02 -2.60 -12.68
N ARG A 206 -1.20 -3.05 -12.31
CA ARG A 206 -2.02 -4.02 -13.04
C ARG A 206 -1.35 -5.37 -13.28
N PHE A 207 -0.65 -5.87 -12.29
CA PHE A 207 -0.04 -7.19 -12.36
C PHE A 207 -1.08 -8.31 -12.38
N SER A 208 -0.83 -9.33 -13.17
CA SER A 208 -1.51 -10.61 -13.04
C SER A 208 -0.98 -11.38 -11.81
N GLY A 209 -1.73 -12.38 -11.36
CA GLY A 209 -1.25 -13.26 -10.28
C GLY A 209 0.02 -14.04 -10.64
N LEU A 210 0.30 -14.25 -11.93
CA LEU A 210 1.55 -14.85 -12.39
C LEU A 210 2.72 -13.89 -12.20
N VAL A 211 2.59 -12.66 -12.70
CA VAL A 211 3.61 -11.61 -12.54
C VAL A 211 3.89 -11.33 -11.06
N TYR A 212 2.86 -11.27 -10.22
CA TYR A 212 3.03 -11.12 -8.78
C TYR A 212 3.92 -12.21 -8.16
N ARG A 213 3.70 -13.49 -8.54
CA ARG A 213 4.53 -14.60 -8.04
C ARG A 213 5.97 -14.51 -8.51
N GLU A 214 6.18 -14.14 -9.76
CA GLU A 214 7.51 -13.94 -10.34
C GLU A 214 8.26 -12.83 -9.60
N MET A 215 7.60 -11.71 -9.34
CA MET A 215 8.19 -10.59 -8.60
C MET A 215 8.49 -10.93 -7.13
N GLN A 216 7.62 -11.68 -6.47
CA GLN A 216 7.90 -12.15 -5.10
C GLN A 216 9.07 -13.12 -5.03
N ALA A 217 9.29 -13.91 -6.08
CA ALA A 217 10.41 -14.84 -6.19
C ALA A 217 11.71 -14.17 -6.65
N ASP A 218 11.65 -12.92 -7.12
CA ASP A 218 12.82 -12.20 -7.62
C ASP A 218 13.84 -11.98 -6.49
N PRO A 219 15.09 -12.46 -6.64
CA PRO A 219 16.10 -12.33 -5.62
C PRO A 219 16.65 -10.90 -5.50
N ARG A 220 16.45 -10.04 -6.50
CA ARG A 220 17.01 -8.68 -6.51
C ARG A 220 16.42 -7.83 -5.38
N PRO A 221 17.26 -7.23 -4.52
CA PRO A 221 16.78 -6.46 -3.37
C PRO A 221 15.84 -5.31 -3.75
N GLY A 222 16.08 -4.62 -4.86
CA GLY A 222 15.27 -3.50 -5.33
C GLY A 222 13.86 -3.87 -5.80
N GLU A 223 13.60 -5.15 -6.13
CA GLU A 223 12.26 -5.62 -6.50
C GLU A 223 11.42 -6.04 -5.28
N ARG A 224 12.05 -6.17 -4.13
CA ARG A 224 11.39 -6.54 -2.87
C ARG A 224 10.79 -5.32 -2.17
N ILE A 225 9.85 -5.58 -1.30
CA ILE A 225 9.36 -4.58 -0.34
C ILE A 225 10.06 -4.86 0.99
N ASN A 226 11.18 -4.16 1.23
CA ASN A 226 11.98 -4.28 2.44
C ASN A 226 11.36 -3.48 3.60
N ASN A 227 11.81 -3.69 4.84
CA ASN A 227 11.42 -2.83 5.95
C ASN A 227 11.79 -1.37 5.63
N CYS A 228 10.95 -0.44 5.98
CA CYS A 228 11.09 0.98 5.64
C CYS A 228 11.28 1.27 4.13
N GLN A 229 10.82 0.35 3.25
CA GLN A 229 10.73 0.66 1.83
C GLN A 229 9.74 1.78 1.61
N VAL A 230 10.13 2.75 0.80
CA VAL A 230 9.32 3.91 0.39
C VAL A 230 8.95 3.75 -1.07
N ILE A 231 7.66 3.62 -1.38
CA ILE A 231 7.14 3.59 -2.75
C ILE A 231 6.31 4.85 -2.99
N THR A 232 6.69 5.63 -3.98
CA THR A 232 5.94 6.82 -4.40
C THR A 232 5.22 6.55 -5.70
N TYR A 233 3.92 6.88 -5.75
CA TYR A 233 3.13 6.92 -6.98
C TYR A 233 2.74 8.36 -7.27
N SER A 234 3.07 8.86 -8.47
CA SER A 234 2.79 10.22 -8.88
C SER A 234 2.01 10.26 -10.20
N ARG A 235 1.11 11.24 -10.29
CA ARG A 235 0.49 11.66 -11.54
C ARG A 235 1.33 12.71 -12.25
N ARG A 236 2.23 13.37 -11.52
CA ARG A 236 3.12 14.39 -12.10
C ARG A 236 4.33 13.71 -12.72
N ASP A 237 4.56 14.03 -13.99
CA ASP A 237 5.76 13.63 -14.72
C ASP A 237 6.99 14.28 -14.06
N PRO A 238 7.96 13.49 -13.60
CA PRO A 238 9.13 14.03 -12.91
C PRO A 238 10.07 14.83 -13.81
N GLU A 239 10.00 14.67 -15.13
CA GLU A 239 10.86 15.37 -16.10
C GLU A 239 10.20 16.65 -16.62
N THR A 240 8.92 16.57 -16.97
CA THR A 240 8.22 17.68 -17.62
C THR A 240 7.34 18.48 -16.67
N GLY A 241 7.02 17.95 -15.49
CA GLY A 241 6.06 18.52 -14.55
C GLY A 241 4.60 18.39 -14.97
N ALA A 242 4.31 17.78 -16.14
CA ALA A 242 2.95 17.60 -16.65
C ALA A 242 2.13 16.68 -15.73
N LEU A 243 0.84 17.00 -15.57
CA LEU A 243 -0.07 16.23 -14.72
C LEU A 243 -0.90 15.26 -15.57
N GLU A 244 -0.70 13.96 -15.34
CA GLU A 244 -1.44 12.89 -15.99
C GLU A 244 -2.80 12.63 -15.31
N ASN A 245 -3.70 11.94 -16.00
CA ASN A 245 -5.02 11.59 -15.46
C ASN A 245 -4.96 10.49 -14.39
N ASP A 246 -3.95 9.63 -14.44
CA ASP A 246 -3.72 8.49 -13.57
C ASP A 246 -2.31 8.51 -13.00
N PHE A 247 -2.04 7.71 -11.95
CA PHE A 247 -0.69 7.46 -11.48
C PHE A 247 0.10 6.74 -12.58
N ARG A 248 1.04 7.45 -13.19
CA ARG A 248 1.86 6.97 -14.30
C ARG A 248 3.32 6.82 -13.94
N PHE A 249 3.72 7.37 -12.82
CA PHE A 249 5.12 7.36 -12.41
C PHE A 249 5.23 6.70 -11.04
N MET A 250 6.25 5.88 -10.88
CA MET A 250 6.54 5.18 -9.63
C MET A 250 8.04 5.20 -9.35
N ARG A 251 8.39 5.34 -8.08
CA ARG A 251 9.74 5.20 -7.58
C ARG A 251 9.73 4.34 -6.31
N SER A 252 10.71 3.46 -6.16
CA SER A 252 10.83 2.58 -4.99
C SER A 252 12.23 2.71 -4.39
N LEU A 253 12.31 3.09 -3.12
CA LEU A 253 13.55 3.38 -2.42
C LEU A 253 13.57 2.70 -1.05
N CYS A 254 14.75 2.26 -0.63
CA CYS A 254 15.02 1.78 0.72
C CYS A 254 16.10 2.67 1.35
N PRO A 255 15.75 3.79 2.02
CA PRO A 255 16.70 4.82 2.42
C PRO A 255 17.82 4.34 3.34
N TRP A 256 17.57 3.36 4.19
CA TRP A 256 18.56 2.77 5.09
C TRP A 256 19.43 1.68 4.42
N ASP A 257 19.01 1.19 3.22
CA ASP A 257 19.76 0.23 2.41
C ASP A 257 19.72 0.65 0.93
N PRO A 258 20.69 1.46 0.49
CA PRO A 258 20.73 1.93 -0.90
C PRO A 258 20.80 0.81 -1.95
N SER A 259 21.33 -0.38 -1.60
CA SER A 259 21.40 -1.53 -2.51
C SER A 259 20.00 -2.08 -2.89
N ALA A 260 19.00 -1.78 -2.06
CA ALA A 260 17.62 -2.17 -2.23
C ALA A 260 16.74 -1.05 -2.85
N SER A 261 17.37 -0.09 -3.53
CA SER A 261 16.68 1.08 -4.07
C SER A 261 16.74 1.13 -5.60
N TYR A 262 15.61 1.55 -6.20
CA TYR A 262 15.61 2.11 -7.55
C TYR A 262 15.70 3.63 -7.45
N THR A 263 16.79 4.21 -7.90
CA THR A 263 17.04 5.66 -7.77
C THR A 263 16.24 6.51 -8.76
N GLY A 264 15.80 5.91 -9.87
CA GLY A 264 15.04 6.58 -10.92
C GLY A 264 13.53 6.40 -10.81
N TRP A 265 12.79 7.27 -11.49
CA TRP A 265 11.37 7.08 -11.74
C TRP A 265 11.14 6.06 -12.83
N ARG A 266 10.15 5.20 -12.65
CA ARG A 266 9.65 4.30 -13.69
C ARG A 266 8.29 4.78 -14.18
N ARG A 267 8.12 4.85 -15.48
CA ARG A 267 6.80 5.03 -16.08
C ARG A 267 6.05 3.70 -16.03
N LEU A 268 4.83 3.73 -15.54
CA LEU A 268 3.97 2.56 -15.52
C LEU A 268 3.33 2.38 -16.90
N ASP A 269 3.75 1.36 -17.62
CA ASP A 269 3.12 0.96 -18.87
C ASP A 269 1.79 0.28 -18.55
N ARG A 270 0.74 1.06 -18.62
CA ARG A 270 -0.61 0.50 -18.66
C ARG A 270 -0.82 0.00 -20.08
N GLY A 271 -0.34 -1.22 -20.36
CA GLY A 271 -0.53 -1.84 -21.66
C GLY A 271 -1.93 -1.55 -22.17
N SER A 272 -2.02 -1.18 -23.44
CA SER A 272 -3.29 -1.08 -24.15
C SER A 272 -4.10 -2.33 -23.79
N THR A 273 -5.24 -2.11 -23.16
CA THR A 273 -6.25 -3.12 -22.91
C THR A 273 -6.40 -4.01 -24.14
N LEU A 274 -6.05 -5.30 -23.98
CA LEU A 274 -6.55 -6.31 -24.90
C LEU A 274 -8.07 -6.32 -24.83
#